data_37dae2d9e6b3b1886b072e3eaef3d888
#
_entry.id   37dae2d9e6b3b1886b072e3eaef3d888
#
_cell.length_a   1.000
_cell.length_b   1.000
_cell.length_c   1.000
_cell.angle_alpha   90.00
_cell.angle_beta   90.00
_cell.angle_gamma   90.00
#
_symmetry.space_group_name_H-M   'P 1'
#
loop_
_entity.id
_entity.type
_entity.pdbx_description
1 polymer ?
#
loop_
_entity_poly.entity_id
_entity_poly.type
_entity_poly.pdbx_seq_one_letter_code
_entity_poly.pdbx_strand_id
1 'polypeptide(L)'
;MELTLDEVLYKGVEAHRIGEIEEADRFYTAILQAQPNHPDANHNMGILAVSVGKTQEALPFFKTALLANSSIVQFWLSYIDALIRLGRKADAQAVFDQARGKGVKGKAVDQMEQRLSELAANQQDPPSDQLQPVLNLYTQG
;
A
#
# COMPACT_ATOMS: atom_id res chain seq x y z
N MET A 1 -8.71 10.44 -31.73
CA MET A 1 -9.62 10.40 -30.59
C MET A 1 -8.84 10.19 -29.30
N GLU A 2 -9.06 11.06 -28.36
CA GLU A 2 -8.32 10.98 -27.12
C GLU A 2 -9.06 10.15 -26.09
N LEU A 3 -8.30 9.41 -25.31
CA LEU A 3 -8.85 8.65 -24.22
C LEU A 3 -9.02 9.54 -23.00
N THR A 4 -10.09 9.32 -22.24
CA THR A 4 -10.23 9.96 -20.94
C THR A 4 -9.30 9.30 -19.94
N LEU A 5 -9.03 9.96 -18.82
CA LEU A 5 -8.22 9.36 -17.78
C LEU A 5 -8.85 8.08 -17.23
N ASP A 6 -10.19 8.04 -17.15
CA ASP A 6 -10.88 6.83 -16.70
C ASP A 6 -10.64 5.67 -17.67
N GLU A 7 -10.64 5.95 -18.97
CA GLU A 7 -10.38 4.92 -19.97
C GLU A 7 -8.94 4.41 -19.88
N VAL A 8 -7.99 5.31 -19.66
CA VAL A 8 -6.59 4.92 -19.50
C VAL A 8 -6.43 4.09 -18.22
N LEU A 9 -7.12 4.49 -17.15
CA LEU A 9 -7.09 3.73 -15.90
C LEU A 9 -7.60 2.31 -16.12
N TYR A 10 -8.74 2.18 -16.82
CA TYR A 10 -9.29 0.86 -17.10
C TYR A 10 -8.29 0.01 -17.89
N LYS A 11 -7.64 0.60 -18.88
CA LYS A 11 -6.65 -0.14 -19.67
C LYS A 11 -5.48 -0.60 -18.82
N GLY A 12 -5.06 0.23 -17.87
CA GLY A 12 -4.00 -0.14 -16.93
C GLY A 12 -4.40 -1.32 -16.06
N VAL A 13 -5.62 -1.28 -15.52
CA VAL A 13 -6.13 -2.36 -14.67
C VAL A 13 -6.21 -3.65 -15.45
N GLU A 14 -6.72 -3.59 -16.69
CA GLU A 14 -6.80 -4.80 -17.53
C GLU A 14 -5.44 -5.34 -17.89
N ALA A 15 -4.49 -4.47 -18.21
CA ALA A 15 -3.12 -4.90 -18.51
C ALA A 15 -2.52 -5.62 -17.30
N HIS A 16 -2.71 -5.07 -16.10
CA HIS A 16 -2.19 -5.71 -14.90
C HIS A 16 -2.86 -7.07 -14.68
N ARG A 17 -4.18 -7.13 -14.88
CA ARG A 17 -4.94 -8.36 -14.66
C ARG A 17 -4.43 -9.51 -15.54
N ILE A 18 -4.04 -9.21 -16.77
CA ILE A 18 -3.56 -10.24 -17.70
C ILE A 18 -2.04 -10.39 -17.67
N GLY A 19 -1.36 -9.75 -16.73
CA GLY A 19 0.07 -9.92 -16.54
C GLY A 19 0.96 -9.07 -17.43
N GLU A 20 0.40 -8.08 -18.12
CA GLU A 20 1.17 -7.17 -18.94
C GLU A 20 1.65 -6.00 -18.11
N ILE A 21 2.66 -6.27 -17.31
CA ILE A 21 3.13 -5.34 -16.28
C ILE A 21 3.65 -4.03 -16.87
N GLU A 22 4.44 -4.12 -17.94
CA GLU A 22 5.01 -2.91 -18.54
C GLU A 22 3.95 -2.02 -19.16
N GLU A 23 2.92 -2.63 -19.75
CA GLU A 23 1.81 -1.86 -20.28
C GLU A 23 1.03 -1.17 -19.15
N ALA A 24 0.76 -1.91 -18.07
CA ALA A 24 0.07 -1.32 -16.94
C ALA A 24 0.85 -0.12 -16.41
N ASP A 25 2.17 -0.26 -16.27
CA ASP A 25 3.02 0.82 -15.80
C ASP A 25 2.90 2.04 -16.71
N ARG A 26 2.92 1.84 -18.03
CA ARG A 26 2.82 2.94 -18.98
C ARG A 26 1.48 3.68 -18.85
N PHE A 27 0.38 2.93 -18.70
CA PHE A 27 -0.94 3.54 -18.56
C PHE A 27 -1.02 4.36 -17.27
N TYR A 28 -0.59 3.78 -16.14
CA TYR A 28 -0.64 4.50 -14.87
C TYR A 28 0.29 5.71 -14.87
N THR A 29 1.48 5.57 -15.46
CA THR A 29 2.42 6.68 -15.56
C THR A 29 1.82 7.83 -16.37
N ALA A 30 1.12 7.51 -17.47
CA ALA A 30 0.49 8.55 -18.28
C ALA A 30 -0.54 9.33 -17.46
N ILE A 31 -1.33 8.63 -16.62
CA ILE A 31 -2.30 9.33 -15.77
C ILE A 31 -1.58 10.23 -14.78
N LEU A 32 -0.51 9.73 -14.15
CA LEU A 32 0.20 10.49 -13.13
C LEU A 32 0.96 11.67 -13.71
N GLN A 33 1.33 11.61 -15.00
CA GLN A 33 1.90 12.76 -15.67
C GLN A 33 0.87 13.87 -15.86
N ALA A 34 -0.39 13.48 -16.10
CA ALA A 34 -1.46 14.46 -16.25
C ALA A 34 -1.99 14.91 -14.89
N GLN A 35 -2.11 14.01 -13.94
CA GLN A 35 -2.61 14.30 -12.59
C GLN A 35 -1.77 13.56 -11.56
N PRO A 36 -0.71 14.18 -11.06
CA PRO A 36 0.21 13.50 -10.12
C PRO A 36 -0.46 12.98 -8.84
N ASN A 37 -1.58 13.59 -8.44
CA ASN A 37 -2.28 13.18 -7.23
C ASN A 37 -3.54 12.37 -7.51
N HIS A 38 -3.66 11.80 -8.71
CA HIS A 38 -4.82 10.98 -9.04
C HIS A 38 -4.90 9.80 -8.07
N PRO A 39 -5.99 9.68 -7.29
CA PRO A 39 -6.02 8.70 -6.22
C PRO A 39 -5.91 7.26 -6.71
N ASP A 40 -6.75 6.87 -7.67
CA ASP A 40 -6.78 5.48 -8.14
C ASP A 40 -5.50 5.11 -8.87
N ALA A 41 -4.93 6.03 -9.66
CA ALA A 41 -3.70 5.72 -10.38
C ALA A 41 -2.54 5.52 -9.42
N ASN A 42 -2.47 6.34 -8.37
CA ASN A 42 -1.44 6.15 -7.34
C ASN A 42 -1.62 4.81 -6.64
N HIS A 43 -2.84 4.51 -6.21
CA HIS A 43 -3.10 3.25 -5.53
C HIS A 43 -2.73 2.07 -6.43
N ASN A 44 -3.16 2.10 -7.69
CA ASN A 44 -2.91 0.99 -8.60
C ASN A 44 -1.44 0.86 -8.96
N MET A 45 -0.71 1.98 -9.03
CA MET A 45 0.74 1.91 -9.22
C MET A 45 1.41 1.24 -8.02
N GLY A 46 0.93 1.53 -6.81
CA GLY A 46 1.42 0.85 -5.61
C GLY A 46 1.15 -0.64 -5.66
N ILE A 47 -0.06 -1.04 -6.06
CA ILE A 47 -0.40 -2.46 -6.19
C ILE A 47 0.50 -3.12 -7.23
N LEU A 48 0.75 -2.45 -8.35
CA LEU A 48 1.63 -2.97 -9.38
C LEU A 48 3.04 -3.21 -8.83
N ALA A 49 3.56 -2.24 -8.09
CA ALA A 49 4.90 -2.35 -7.49
C ALA A 49 4.98 -3.54 -6.52
N VAL A 50 3.96 -3.71 -5.67
CA VAL A 50 3.92 -4.86 -4.75
C VAL A 50 3.93 -6.16 -5.55
N SER A 51 3.18 -6.21 -6.65
CA SER A 51 3.04 -7.45 -7.41
C SER A 51 4.36 -7.90 -8.05
N VAL A 52 5.29 -6.98 -8.27
CA VAL A 52 6.61 -7.32 -8.83
C VAL A 52 7.71 -7.31 -7.77
N GLY A 53 7.33 -7.33 -6.50
CA GLY A 53 8.31 -7.43 -5.41
C GLY A 53 8.93 -6.13 -4.98
N LYS A 54 8.44 -5.00 -5.45
CA LYS A 54 8.98 -3.69 -5.11
C LYS A 54 8.10 -3.01 -4.06
N THR A 55 7.90 -3.72 -2.95
CA THR A 55 6.97 -3.27 -1.92
C THR A 55 7.40 -1.95 -1.28
N GLN A 56 8.71 -1.76 -1.10
CA GLN A 56 9.20 -0.50 -0.54
C GLN A 56 8.85 0.68 -1.45
N GLU A 57 9.01 0.51 -2.75
CA GLU A 57 8.70 1.56 -3.71
C GLU A 57 7.21 1.84 -3.80
N ALA A 58 6.37 0.91 -3.38
CA ALA A 58 4.93 1.10 -3.40
C ALA A 58 4.45 2.10 -2.35
N LEU A 59 5.19 2.26 -1.26
CA LEU A 59 4.73 3.06 -0.13
C LEU A 59 4.40 4.51 -0.49
N PRO A 60 5.26 5.24 -1.22
CA PRO A 60 4.91 6.62 -1.59
C PRO A 60 3.62 6.72 -2.40
N PHE A 61 3.38 5.74 -3.28
CA PHE A 61 2.17 5.74 -4.09
C PHE A 61 0.93 5.55 -3.22
N PHE A 62 0.97 4.60 -2.28
CA PHE A 62 -0.16 4.40 -1.37
C PHE A 62 -0.39 5.63 -0.51
N LYS A 63 0.68 6.25 -0.04
CA LYS A 63 0.57 7.44 0.78
C LYS A 63 -0.06 8.59 0.00
N THR A 64 0.37 8.79 -1.24
CA THR A 64 -0.21 9.83 -2.09
C THR A 64 -1.69 9.58 -2.33
N ALA A 65 -2.08 8.32 -2.57
CA ALA A 65 -3.50 7.99 -2.75
C ALA A 65 -4.31 8.35 -1.52
N LEU A 66 -3.80 8.03 -0.33
CA LEU A 66 -4.48 8.36 0.93
C LEU A 66 -4.59 9.85 1.16
N LEU A 67 -3.54 10.61 0.83
CA LEU A 67 -3.59 12.06 0.97
C LEU A 67 -4.61 12.67 0.02
N ALA A 68 -4.77 12.06 -1.16
CA ALA A 68 -5.74 12.55 -2.14
C ALA A 68 -7.17 12.18 -1.75
N ASN A 69 -7.39 11.00 -1.16
CA ASN A 69 -8.72 10.58 -0.76
C ASN A 69 -8.64 9.56 0.37
N SER A 70 -8.80 10.04 1.60
CA SER A 70 -8.68 9.18 2.77
C SER A 70 -9.98 8.45 3.11
N SER A 71 -11.04 8.57 2.29
CA SER A 71 -12.30 7.90 2.55
C SER A 71 -12.39 6.51 1.93
N ILE A 72 -11.41 6.13 1.11
CA ILE A 72 -11.42 4.84 0.43
C ILE A 72 -10.77 3.79 1.33
N VAL A 73 -11.57 2.87 1.83
CA VAL A 73 -11.10 1.84 2.77
C VAL A 73 -9.93 1.04 2.18
N GLN A 74 -10.04 0.66 0.91
CA GLN A 74 -9.00 -0.17 0.29
C GLN A 74 -7.63 0.51 0.26
N PHE A 75 -7.59 1.84 0.16
CA PHE A 75 -6.31 2.55 0.16
C PHE A 75 -5.59 2.34 1.49
N TRP A 76 -6.33 2.40 2.60
CA TRP A 76 -5.74 2.14 3.92
C TRP A 76 -5.23 0.71 4.02
N LEU A 77 -6.06 -0.24 3.58
CA LEU A 77 -5.72 -1.65 3.72
C LEU A 77 -4.50 -2.02 2.89
N SER A 78 -4.39 -1.47 1.69
CA SER A 78 -3.23 -1.74 0.84
C SER A 78 -1.94 -1.19 1.46
N TYR A 79 -2.00 0.00 2.04
CA TYR A 79 -0.85 0.60 2.68
C TYR A 79 -0.41 -0.22 3.90
N ILE A 80 -1.39 -0.59 4.74
CA ILE A 80 -1.10 -1.40 5.93
C ILE A 80 -0.50 -2.75 5.53
N ASP A 81 -1.09 -3.39 4.51
CA ASP A 81 -0.58 -4.67 4.03
C ASP A 81 0.87 -4.56 3.56
N ALA A 82 1.18 -3.50 2.83
CA ALA A 82 2.56 -3.29 2.35
C ALA A 82 3.53 -3.13 3.52
N LEU A 83 3.12 -2.41 4.56
CA LEU A 83 3.97 -2.24 5.75
C LEU A 83 4.19 -3.57 6.46
N ILE A 84 3.15 -4.40 6.53
CA ILE A 84 3.28 -5.74 7.13
C ILE A 84 4.25 -6.58 6.31
N ARG A 85 4.13 -6.56 4.99
CA ARG A 85 5.04 -7.33 4.11
C ARG A 85 6.49 -6.93 4.29
N LEU A 86 6.73 -5.67 4.64
CA LEU A 86 8.08 -5.17 4.87
C LEU A 86 8.57 -5.41 6.30
N GLY A 87 7.76 -6.07 7.14
CA GLY A 87 8.13 -6.33 8.51
C GLY A 87 7.99 -5.11 9.41
N ARG A 88 7.33 -4.07 8.93
CA ARG A 88 7.18 -2.82 9.68
C ARG A 88 5.88 -2.83 10.47
N LYS A 89 5.81 -3.72 11.47
CA LYS A 89 4.58 -3.96 12.23
C LYS A 89 4.12 -2.74 13.02
N ALA A 90 5.06 -2.04 13.64
CA ALA A 90 4.70 -0.86 14.44
C ALA A 90 4.10 0.23 13.56
N ASP A 91 4.68 0.43 12.37
CA ASP A 91 4.14 1.41 11.43
C ASP A 91 2.77 0.98 10.92
N ALA A 92 2.59 -0.32 10.66
CA ALA A 92 1.30 -0.84 10.20
C ALA A 92 0.23 -0.59 11.26
N GLN A 93 0.55 -0.82 12.54
CA GLN A 93 -0.39 -0.57 13.62
C GLN A 93 -0.73 0.90 13.72
N ALA A 94 0.28 1.78 13.59
CA ALA A 94 0.05 3.22 13.68
C ALA A 94 -0.88 3.70 12.55
N VAL A 95 -0.67 3.20 11.34
CA VAL A 95 -1.54 3.56 10.21
C VAL A 95 -2.95 3.03 10.43
N PHE A 96 -3.07 1.80 10.93
CA PHE A 96 -4.37 1.23 11.24
C PHE A 96 -5.11 2.08 12.27
N ASP A 97 -4.41 2.53 13.32
CA ASP A 97 -5.01 3.39 14.35
C ASP A 97 -5.48 4.71 13.75
N GLN A 98 -4.70 5.27 12.82
CA GLN A 98 -5.13 6.49 12.13
C GLN A 98 -6.41 6.25 11.33
N ALA A 99 -6.50 5.10 10.65
CA ALA A 99 -7.69 4.77 9.88
C ALA A 99 -8.91 4.69 10.78
N ARG A 100 -8.78 4.00 11.92
CA ARG A 100 -9.88 3.89 12.88
C ARG A 100 -10.27 5.26 13.43
N GLY A 101 -9.30 6.12 13.68
CA GLY A 101 -9.55 7.46 14.14
C GLY A 101 -10.31 8.32 13.15
N LYS A 102 -10.21 7.98 11.86
CA LYS A 102 -10.95 8.68 10.81
C LYS A 102 -12.28 8.02 10.49
N GLY A 103 -12.68 7.02 11.26
CA GLY A 103 -13.97 6.37 11.07
C GLY A 103 -13.97 5.27 10.02
N VAL A 104 -12.81 4.86 9.54
CA VAL A 104 -12.71 3.75 8.58
C VAL A 104 -13.14 2.48 9.28
N LYS A 105 -14.11 1.76 8.70
CA LYS A 105 -14.67 0.58 9.35
C LYS A 105 -15.23 -0.38 8.30
N GLY A 106 -15.55 -1.58 8.74
CA GLY A 106 -16.12 -2.60 7.89
C GLY A 106 -15.46 -3.94 8.14
N LYS A 107 -15.98 -4.97 7.48
CA LYS A 107 -15.50 -6.33 7.69
C LYS A 107 -14.01 -6.47 7.38
N ALA A 108 -13.56 -5.87 6.27
CA ALA A 108 -12.16 -5.96 5.89
C ALA A 108 -11.25 -5.27 6.91
N VAL A 109 -11.74 -4.18 7.52
CA VAL A 109 -10.98 -3.50 8.57
C VAL A 109 -10.90 -4.37 9.81
N ASP A 110 -11.99 -5.04 10.18
CA ASP A 110 -12.00 -5.97 11.32
C ASP A 110 -11.03 -7.13 11.08
N GLN A 111 -10.98 -7.63 9.85
CA GLN A 111 -10.05 -8.70 9.51
C GLN A 111 -8.60 -8.23 9.63
N MET A 112 -8.34 -6.99 9.23
CA MET A 112 -7.00 -6.43 9.36
C MET A 112 -6.63 -6.27 10.83
N GLU A 113 -7.57 -5.85 11.66
CA GLU A 113 -7.33 -5.72 13.10
C GLU A 113 -6.93 -7.06 13.70
N GLN A 114 -7.64 -8.12 13.32
CA GLN A 114 -7.31 -9.46 13.80
C GLN A 114 -5.92 -9.88 13.34
N ARG A 115 -5.59 -9.61 12.07
CA ARG A 115 -4.28 -9.95 11.53
C ARG A 115 -3.17 -9.24 12.29
N LEU A 116 -3.35 -7.96 12.59
CA LEU A 116 -2.37 -7.19 13.35
C LEU A 116 -2.23 -7.71 14.78
N SER A 117 -3.35 -8.11 15.40
CA SER A 117 -3.33 -8.68 16.74
C SER A 117 -2.55 -10.00 16.75
N GLU A 118 -2.75 -10.83 15.75
CA GLU A 118 -2.05 -12.10 15.65
C GLU A 118 -0.56 -11.90 15.44
N LEU A 119 -0.19 -10.92 14.65
CA LEU A 119 1.22 -10.61 14.44
C LEU A 119 1.88 -10.12 15.72
N ALA A 120 1.17 -9.33 16.51
CA ALA A 120 1.71 -8.85 17.77
C ALA A 120 1.87 -10.00 18.76
N ALA A 121 0.90 -10.94 18.79
CA ALA A 121 0.96 -12.07 19.71
C ALA A 121 2.07 -13.04 19.34
N ASN A 122 2.37 -13.16 18.04
CA ASN A 122 3.42 -14.05 17.57
C ASN A 122 4.78 -13.38 17.44
N GLN A 123 4.96 -12.24 18.09
CA GLN A 123 6.13 -11.49 17.94
C GLN A 123 7.23 -12.10 18.68
N GLN A 124 7.92 -12.96 18.11
CA GLN A 124 9.08 -13.51 18.68
C GLN A 124 10.22 -12.73 18.34
N ASP A 125 10.17 -11.96 17.77
CA ASP A 125 11.11 -11.15 17.35
C ASP A 125 12.33 -11.37 17.54
N PRO A 126 12.73 -11.68 17.11
CA PRO A 126 13.99 -11.93 17.28
C PRO A 126 14.65 -10.86 17.85
N PRO A 127 14.62 -11.00 18.18
CA PRO A 127 15.06 -10.16 18.65
C PRO A 127 15.73 -9.34 18.41
N SER A 128 15.73 -9.55 18.54
CA SER A 128 16.12 -8.61 18.31
C SER A 128 16.73 -8.22 17.91
N ASP A 129 16.82 -8.64 17.81
CA ASP A 129 17.15 -7.91 17.38
C ASP A 129 17.23 -7.71 16.79
N GLN A 130 17.14 -8.28 16.80
CA GLN A 130 17.16 -7.67 16.18
C GLN A 130 17.08 -7.02 15.81
N LEU A 131 17.19 -7.46 16.29
CA LEU A 131 17.28 -6.43 15.92
C LEU A 131 17.62 -5.83 15.79
N GLN A 132 17.76 -6.12 16.23
CA GLN A 132 18.18 -5.20 16.01
C GLN A 132 18.17 -4.67 15.62
N PRO A 133 18.62 -4.93 16.35
CA PRO A 133 18.71 -4.09 15.95
C PRO A 133 18.70 -3.72 15.45
N VAL A 134 18.78 -4.10 15.82
CA VAL A 134 18.69 -3.33 15.34
C VAL A 134 18.74 -2.84 15.05
N LEU A 135 18.40 -3.21 15.51
CA LEU A 135 18.52 -2.37 15.28
C LEU A 135 18.62 -1.90 14.84
N ASN A 136 19.01 -2.53 15.54
CA ASN A 136 19.28 -1.81 15.11
C ASN A 136 19.12 -1.50 14.43
N LEU A 137 18.75 -1.92 14.70
CA LEU A 137 18.74 -1.43 14.16
C LEU A 137 18.50 -0.89 13.86
N TYR A 138 18.58 -1.37 14.24
CA TYR A 138 18.60 -0.54 14.07
C TYR A 138 18.78 -0.39 13.76
N THR A 139 18.41 -1.01 14.34
CA THR A 139 18.80 -0.61 14.16
C THR A 139 19.09 -0.92 13.64
N GLN A 140 19.15 -1.09 13.93
CA GLN A 140 19.42 -0.99 13.53
C GLN A 140 19.23 -0.98 13.00
N GLY A 141 18.93 -1.64 13.74
CA GLY A 141 18.69 -1.17 13.24
C GLY A 141 18.75 -1.30 12.94
#